data_3f2e3e318344fd1eddc62c5ab43e8056
#
_entry.id   3f2e3e318344fd1eddc62c5ab43e8056
#
_cell.length_a   1.000
_cell.length_b   1.000
_cell.length_c   1.000
_cell.angle_alpha   90.00
_cell.angle_beta   90.00
_cell.angle_gamma   90.00
#
_symmetry.space_group_name_H-M   'P 1'
#
loop_
_entity.id
_entity.type
_entity.pdbx_description
1 polymer ?
#
loop_
_entity_poly.entity_id
_entity_poly.type
_entity_poly.pdbx_seq_one_letter_code
_entity_poly.pdbx_strand_id
1 'polypeptide(L)'
;KLALAHDIDVLWIGARTTANPFAVQEIADALQGTDKIVLLKNPVNPDLSLWIGGLERLYNADIKKLGVIHRGFSTYEKTKYRNNPEWQIAIDLQNRFPDLPLICDPSHITGKREMIQEVSQQALDLNYDGLIIETHIDPDNAWSDAAQQVTPATLKQMFINLRVRKVSDDESEFNQNMAKLRIQIDEFDGKILEILGNRMKVAGKIGLLKKEKNVAILQNQRWNEILGKMILEGEEKGL
;
A
#
# COMPACT_ATOMS: atom_id res chain seq x y z
N LYS A 1 26.60 8.57 6.97
CA LYS A 1 27.74 9.17 7.71
C LYS A 1 27.43 10.59 8.15
N LEU A 2 27.00 11.53 7.25
CA LEU A 2 26.68 12.91 7.63
C LEU A 2 25.56 12.97 8.70
N ALA A 3 24.47 12.24 8.52
CA ALA A 3 23.37 12.20 9.47
C ALA A 3 23.83 11.76 10.87
N LEU A 4 24.72 10.76 10.95
CA LEU A 4 25.32 10.34 12.23
C LEU A 4 26.24 11.40 12.83
N ALA A 5 27.02 12.11 11.99
CA ALA A 5 27.89 13.19 12.44
C ALA A 5 27.12 14.39 13.00
N HIS A 6 25.87 14.59 12.55
CA HIS A 6 24.97 15.65 13.01
C HIS A 6 23.94 15.17 14.04
N ASP A 7 24.12 13.98 14.59
CA ASP A 7 23.29 13.39 15.64
C ASP A 7 21.76 13.38 15.34
N ILE A 8 21.41 13.08 14.09
CA ILE A 8 20.00 12.96 13.69
C ILE A 8 19.38 11.76 14.39
N ASP A 9 18.23 11.95 15.07
CA ASP A 9 17.56 10.92 15.86
C ASP A 9 16.83 9.87 15.05
N VAL A 10 16.16 10.29 13.97
CA VAL A 10 15.33 9.42 13.13
C VAL A 10 15.84 9.49 11.69
N LEU A 11 16.14 8.33 11.14
CA LEU A 11 16.59 8.18 9.75
C LEU A 11 15.58 7.38 8.97
N TRP A 12 15.35 7.73 7.70
CA TRP A 12 14.57 6.87 6.81
C TRP A 12 15.33 6.54 5.54
N ILE A 13 15.13 5.31 5.08
CA ILE A 13 15.69 4.79 3.83
C ILE A 13 14.65 4.99 2.73
N GLY A 14 15.02 5.68 1.65
CA GLY A 14 14.12 6.02 0.55
C GLY A 14 13.75 4.80 -0.30
N ALA A 15 12.57 4.83 -0.94
CA ALA A 15 12.02 3.73 -1.74
C ALA A 15 12.94 3.22 -2.86
N ARG A 16 13.67 4.12 -3.54
CA ARG A 16 14.65 3.75 -4.58
C ARG A 16 15.84 3.00 -3.99
N THR A 17 16.27 3.37 -2.80
CA THR A 17 17.33 2.69 -2.07
C THR A 17 16.87 1.33 -1.56
N THR A 18 15.64 1.24 -1.04
CA THR A 18 15.03 -0.04 -0.61
C THR A 18 14.95 -1.04 -1.75
N ALA A 19 14.77 -0.61 -2.99
CA ALA A 19 14.78 -1.47 -4.17
C ALA A 19 16.17 -2.06 -4.49
N ASN A 20 17.24 -1.62 -3.80
CA ASN A 20 18.59 -2.14 -3.98
C ASN A 20 19.10 -2.77 -2.67
N PRO A 21 19.08 -4.11 -2.55
CA PRO A 21 19.51 -4.81 -1.34
C PRO A 21 20.96 -4.51 -0.91
N PHE A 22 21.85 -4.25 -1.86
CA PHE A 22 23.25 -3.92 -1.55
C PHE A 22 23.36 -2.53 -0.90
N ALA A 23 22.62 -1.56 -1.40
CA ALA A 23 22.58 -0.22 -0.80
C ALA A 23 21.96 -0.22 0.60
N VAL A 24 20.94 -1.06 0.83
CA VAL A 24 20.36 -1.26 2.17
C VAL A 24 21.39 -1.91 3.10
N GLN A 25 22.16 -2.90 2.61
CA GLN A 25 23.23 -3.53 3.41
C GLN A 25 24.31 -2.52 3.81
N GLU A 26 24.80 -1.70 2.89
CA GLU A 26 25.80 -0.66 3.19
C GLU A 26 25.30 0.32 4.27
N ILE A 27 24.00 0.66 4.24
CA ILE A 27 23.39 1.52 5.25
C ILE A 27 23.29 0.77 6.59
N ALA A 28 22.87 -0.49 6.57
CA ALA A 28 22.78 -1.32 7.76
C ALA A 28 24.15 -1.43 8.46
N ASP A 29 25.22 -1.73 7.69
CA ASP A 29 26.59 -1.80 8.19
C ASP A 29 27.06 -0.47 8.79
N ALA A 30 26.70 0.65 8.16
CA ALA A 30 27.05 2.00 8.63
C ALA A 30 26.28 2.41 9.90
N LEU A 31 25.15 1.81 10.18
CA LEU A 31 24.28 2.08 11.34
C LEU A 31 24.49 1.09 12.48
N GLN A 32 25.24 0.01 12.25
CA GLN A 32 25.52 -1.00 13.27
C GLN A 32 26.11 -0.38 14.55
N GLY A 33 25.57 -0.78 15.69
CA GLY A 33 25.99 -0.28 16.99
C GLY A 33 25.49 1.13 17.35
N THR A 34 24.61 1.73 16.52
CA THR A 34 23.96 3.00 16.86
C THR A 34 22.58 2.75 17.49
N ASP A 35 22.09 3.70 18.28
CA ASP A 35 20.74 3.67 18.89
C ASP A 35 19.72 4.51 18.10
N LYS A 36 19.92 4.63 16.78
CA LYS A 36 19.05 5.44 15.93
C LYS A 36 17.76 4.73 15.58
N ILE A 37 16.68 5.50 15.44
CA ILE A 37 15.42 5.01 14.87
C ILE A 37 15.56 4.97 13.35
N VAL A 38 15.28 3.83 12.74
CA VAL A 38 15.40 3.65 11.29
C VAL A 38 14.05 3.22 10.71
N LEU A 39 13.54 4.04 9.79
CA LEU A 39 12.30 3.79 9.07
C LEU A 39 12.63 3.38 7.63
N LEU A 40 12.10 2.24 7.18
CA LEU A 40 12.32 1.73 5.84
C LEU A 40 11.09 2.01 4.96
N LYS A 41 11.22 2.87 3.94
CA LYS A 41 10.14 3.03 2.93
C LYS A 41 9.99 1.75 2.13
N ASN A 42 8.76 1.41 1.72
CA ASN A 42 8.56 0.31 0.76
C ASN A 42 9.36 0.53 -0.52
N PRO A 43 9.79 -0.53 -1.22
CA PRO A 43 10.44 -0.41 -2.52
C PRO A 43 9.50 0.24 -3.55
N VAL A 44 10.07 0.77 -4.63
CA VAL A 44 9.29 1.40 -5.70
C VAL A 44 8.31 0.40 -6.33
N ASN A 45 8.75 -0.83 -6.53
CA ASN A 45 7.93 -1.91 -7.09
C ASN A 45 7.07 -2.57 -6.01
N PRO A 46 5.87 -3.09 -6.36
CA PRO A 46 4.99 -3.79 -5.44
C PRO A 46 5.54 -5.19 -5.09
N ASP A 47 6.56 -5.23 -4.25
CA ASP A 47 7.28 -6.45 -3.86
C ASP A 47 7.45 -6.50 -2.32
N LEU A 48 6.59 -7.30 -1.68
CA LEU A 48 6.61 -7.50 -0.23
C LEU A 48 7.91 -8.20 0.21
N SER A 49 8.40 -9.17 -0.56
CA SER A 49 9.60 -9.93 -0.20
C SER A 49 10.84 -9.04 -0.18
N LEU A 50 10.92 -8.13 -1.15
CA LEU A 50 12.00 -7.15 -1.21
C LEU A 50 11.94 -6.17 -0.02
N TRP A 51 10.74 -5.76 0.39
CA TRP A 51 10.56 -4.89 1.56
C TRP A 51 10.98 -5.59 2.85
N ILE A 52 10.53 -6.83 3.05
CA ILE A 52 10.92 -7.67 4.19
C ILE A 52 12.44 -7.91 4.19
N GLY A 53 13.03 -8.26 3.05
CA GLY A 53 14.47 -8.46 2.94
C GLY A 53 15.31 -7.22 3.32
N GLY A 54 14.77 -6.02 3.09
CA GLY A 54 15.36 -4.77 3.58
C GLY A 54 15.32 -4.66 5.12
N LEU A 55 14.18 -5.02 5.73
CA LEU A 55 14.03 -5.06 7.19
C LEU A 55 14.96 -6.10 7.84
N GLU A 56 15.06 -7.29 7.25
CA GLU A 56 15.93 -8.37 7.74
C GLU A 56 17.41 -7.93 7.77
N ARG A 57 17.87 -7.18 6.77
CA ARG A 57 19.26 -6.66 6.74
C ARG A 57 19.50 -5.68 7.89
N LEU A 58 18.57 -4.78 8.13
CA LEU A 58 18.65 -3.81 9.24
C LEU A 58 18.60 -4.53 10.60
N TYR A 59 17.69 -5.49 10.75
CA TYR A 59 17.56 -6.29 11.96
C TYR A 59 18.83 -7.11 12.25
N ASN A 60 19.40 -7.76 11.22
CA ASN A 60 20.64 -8.55 11.34
C ASN A 60 21.87 -7.68 11.65
N ALA A 61 21.84 -6.39 11.33
CA ALA A 61 22.83 -5.41 11.74
C ALA A 61 22.61 -4.86 13.18
N ASP A 62 21.74 -5.52 13.95
CA ASP A 62 21.43 -5.18 15.34
C ASP A 62 20.77 -3.80 15.53
N ILE A 63 20.05 -3.30 14.53
CA ILE A 63 19.27 -2.08 14.65
C ILE A 63 17.96 -2.40 15.38
N LYS A 64 17.81 -1.91 16.61
CA LYS A 64 16.72 -2.28 17.53
C LYS A 64 15.43 -1.49 17.28
N LYS A 65 15.52 -0.25 16.80
CA LYS A 65 14.40 0.67 16.65
C LYS A 65 14.03 0.77 15.17
N LEU A 66 13.22 -0.18 14.70
CA LEU A 66 12.77 -0.27 13.31
C LEU A 66 11.31 0.13 13.16
N GLY A 67 10.97 0.70 12.02
CA GLY A 67 9.61 0.91 11.54
C GLY A 67 9.60 0.99 10.03
N VAL A 68 8.41 1.08 9.45
CA VAL A 68 8.25 1.15 8.00
C VAL A 68 7.41 2.33 7.57
N ILE A 69 7.66 2.82 6.35
CA ILE A 69 6.88 3.87 5.73
C ILE A 69 6.29 3.34 4.42
N HIS A 70 4.99 3.33 4.34
CA HIS A 70 4.25 3.01 3.14
C HIS A 70 3.99 4.28 2.34
N ARG A 71 4.59 4.38 1.15
CA ARG A 71 4.50 5.56 0.26
C ARG A 71 3.84 5.25 -1.10
N GLY A 72 3.21 4.08 -1.23
CA GLY A 72 2.67 3.57 -2.48
C GLY A 72 3.74 2.98 -3.42
N PHE A 73 3.28 2.38 -4.50
CA PHE A 73 4.10 1.64 -5.45
C PHE A 73 3.94 2.18 -6.87
N SER A 74 4.97 2.02 -7.69
CA SER A 74 4.89 2.28 -9.12
C SER A 74 4.27 1.07 -9.81
N THR A 75 3.09 1.24 -10.40
CA THR A 75 2.38 0.20 -11.14
C THR A 75 2.29 0.58 -12.62
N TYR A 76 2.05 -0.43 -13.49
CA TYR A 76 1.86 -0.23 -14.91
C TYR A 76 0.56 0.56 -15.19
N GLU A 77 -0.49 0.26 -14.45
CA GLU A 77 -1.78 0.92 -14.60
C GLU A 77 -1.74 2.34 -14.04
N LYS A 78 -2.28 3.28 -14.82
CA LYS A 78 -2.45 4.67 -14.36
C LYS A 78 -3.69 4.76 -13.49
N THR A 79 -3.52 5.22 -12.28
CA THR A 79 -4.60 5.47 -11.32
C THR A 79 -4.71 6.97 -11.03
N LYS A 80 -5.64 7.35 -10.15
CA LYS A 80 -5.73 8.73 -9.63
C LYS A 80 -4.51 9.14 -8.79
N TYR A 81 -3.73 8.16 -8.32
CA TYR A 81 -2.57 8.35 -7.46
C TYR A 81 -1.28 8.49 -8.26
N ARG A 82 -0.30 9.17 -7.69
CA ARG A 82 1.09 9.21 -8.22
C ARG A 82 1.78 7.86 -8.05
N ASN A 83 1.57 7.23 -6.89
CA ASN A 83 2.02 5.89 -6.58
C ASN A 83 0.83 5.12 -6.01
N ASN A 84 0.46 4.02 -6.67
CA ASN A 84 -0.70 3.25 -6.26
C ASN A 84 -0.49 2.67 -4.84
N PRO A 85 -1.42 2.84 -3.91
CA PRO A 85 -1.20 2.42 -2.53
C PRO A 85 -1.01 0.91 -2.39
N GLU A 86 -1.69 0.06 -3.20
CA GLU A 86 -1.61 -1.41 -3.04
C GLU A 86 -1.72 -1.81 -1.55
N TRP A 87 -2.76 -1.34 -0.88
CA TRP A 87 -2.96 -1.48 0.57
C TRP A 87 -2.75 -2.90 1.08
N GLN A 88 -3.10 -3.90 0.26
CA GLN A 88 -2.95 -5.30 0.62
C GLN A 88 -1.51 -5.66 0.98
N ILE A 89 -0.51 -5.09 0.29
CA ILE A 89 0.91 -5.37 0.56
C ILE A 89 1.31 -4.88 1.96
N ALA A 90 0.85 -3.69 2.34
CA ALA A 90 1.12 -3.13 3.66
C ALA A 90 0.37 -3.89 4.77
N ILE A 91 -0.89 -4.29 4.51
CA ILE A 91 -1.68 -5.13 5.41
C ILE A 91 -1.00 -6.49 5.61
N ASP A 92 -0.51 -7.12 4.54
CA ASP A 92 0.21 -8.40 4.63
C ASP A 92 1.52 -8.27 5.42
N LEU A 93 2.22 -7.13 5.29
CA LEU A 93 3.39 -6.84 6.12
C LEU A 93 3.02 -6.73 7.61
N GLN A 94 1.99 -5.95 7.94
CA GLN A 94 1.51 -5.76 9.30
C GLN A 94 1.03 -7.07 9.93
N ASN A 95 0.35 -7.93 9.18
CA ASN A 95 -0.08 -9.25 9.64
C ASN A 95 1.12 -10.16 9.98
N ARG A 96 2.25 -10.03 9.29
CA ARG A 96 3.47 -10.80 9.57
C ARG A 96 4.29 -10.23 10.72
N PHE A 97 4.24 -8.91 10.91
CA PHE A 97 5.01 -8.17 11.91
C PHE A 97 4.11 -7.17 12.64
N PRO A 98 3.19 -7.66 13.49
CA PRO A 98 2.15 -6.82 14.11
C PRO A 98 2.70 -5.73 15.06
N ASP A 99 3.89 -5.93 15.59
CA ASP A 99 4.54 -4.97 16.50
C ASP A 99 5.45 -3.96 15.77
N LEU A 100 5.56 -4.07 14.43
CA LEU A 100 6.39 -3.16 13.63
C LEU A 100 5.61 -1.89 13.30
N PRO A 101 6.05 -0.70 13.75
CA PRO A 101 5.36 0.55 13.44
C PRO A 101 5.21 0.78 11.93
N LEU A 102 3.99 0.97 11.48
CA LEU A 102 3.62 1.22 10.08
C LEU A 102 3.11 2.64 9.90
N ILE A 103 3.86 3.44 9.14
CA ILE A 103 3.58 4.86 8.88
C ILE A 103 3.14 5.02 7.43
N CYS A 104 2.09 5.79 7.17
CA CYS A 104 1.68 6.16 5.82
C CYS A 104 2.32 7.48 5.38
N ASP A 105 2.76 7.52 4.13
CA ASP A 105 3.23 8.72 3.44
C ASP A 105 2.21 9.12 2.34
N PRO A 106 1.11 9.79 2.72
CA PRO A 106 0.04 10.15 1.79
C PRO A 106 0.50 11.19 0.75
N SER A 107 1.50 12.01 1.05
CA SER A 107 2.07 12.97 0.10
C SER A 107 2.62 12.28 -1.14
N HIS A 108 3.41 11.23 -0.96
CA HIS A 108 3.97 10.47 -2.07
C HIS A 108 2.95 9.53 -2.74
N ILE A 109 1.99 9.00 -2.00
CA ILE A 109 0.90 8.21 -2.58
C ILE A 109 0.10 9.05 -3.56
N THR A 110 -0.37 10.20 -3.13
CA THR A 110 -1.26 11.04 -3.92
C THR A 110 -0.55 11.84 -5.01
N GLY A 111 0.61 12.42 -4.70
CA GLY A 111 1.29 13.40 -5.54
C GLY A 111 0.50 14.71 -5.71
N LYS A 112 -0.62 14.87 -4.99
CA LYS A 112 -1.56 15.99 -5.08
C LYS A 112 -2.06 16.34 -3.69
N ARG A 113 -1.96 17.63 -3.33
CA ARG A 113 -2.30 18.12 -1.97
C ARG A 113 -3.77 17.93 -1.60
N GLU A 114 -4.68 17.97 -2.58
CA GLU A 114 -6.12 17.86 -2.37
C GLU A 114 -6.55 16.48 -1.85
N MET A 115 -5.76 15.45 -2.14
CA MET A 115 -6.08 14.06 -1.80
C MET A 115 -5.40 13.59 -0.52
N ILE A 116 -4.49 14.37 0.06
CA ILE A 116 -3.68 13.94 1.22
C ILE A 116 -4.57 13.62 2.42
N GLN A 117 -5.57 14.43 2.71
CA GLN A 117 -6.48 14.21 3.83
C GLN A 117 -7.29 12.92 3.69
N GLU A 118 -7.81 12.63 2.49
CA GLU A 118 -8.56 11.40 2.20
C GLU A 118 -7.69 10.16 2.44
N VAL A 119 -6.49 10.14 1.86
CA VAL A 119 -5.55 9.01 2.01
C VAL A 119 -5.03 8.89 3.43
N SER A 120 -4.81 10.00 4.13
CA SER A 120 -4.46 9.99 5.55
C SER A 120 -5.54 9.34 6.41
N GLN A 121 -6.81 9.68 6.17
CA GLN A 121 -7.93 9.06 6.89
C GLN A 121 -8.03 7.56 6.56
N GLN A 122 -7.88 7.19 5.29
CA GLN A 122 -7.91 5.79 4.89
C GLN A 122 -6.81 4.96 5.56
N ALA A 123 -5.59 5.52 5.70
CA ALA A 123 -4.51 4.86 6.42
C ALA A 123 -4.86 4.66 7.91
N LEU A 124 -5.43 5.68 8.57
CA LEU A 124 -5.88 5.55 9.97
C LEU A 124 -7.02 4.54 10.12
N ASP A 125 -7.93 4.46 9.15
CA ASP A 125 -9.02 3.47 9.12
C ASP A 125 -8.49 2.04 8.90
N LEU A 126 -7.30 1.90 8.30
CA LEU A 126 -6.55 0.64 8.14
C LEU A 126 -5.56 0.36 9.29
N ASN A 127 -5.72 1.08 10.39
CA ASN A 127 -4.93 0.91 11.63
C ASN A 127 -3.42 1.16 11.48
N TYR A 128 -3.04 2.17 10.67
CA TYR A 128 -1.66 2.63 10.64
C TYR A 128 -1.32 3.42 11.91
N ASP A 129 -0.07 3.28 12.38
CA ASP A 129 0.41 3.91 13.61
C ASP A 129 0.69 5.40 13.46
N GLY A 130 0.87 5.89 12.22
CA GLY A 130 1.17 7.30 12.01
C GLY A 130 1.21 7.73 10.56
N LEU A 131 1.49 9.02 10.38
CA LEU A 131 1.55 9.70 9.09
C LEU A 131 2.87 10.46 8.96
N ILE A 132 3.43 10.51 7.76
CA ILE A 132 4.51 11.41 7.38
C ILE A 132 4.02 12.27 6.20
N ILE A 133 3.93 13.59 6.39
CA ILE A 133 3.34 14.53 5.41
C ILE A 133 4.33 15.62 5.08
N GLU A 134 4.56 15.84 3.80
CA GLU A 134 5.43 16.92 3.33
C GLU A 134 4.79 18.28 3.50
N THR A 135 5.52 19.18 4.15
CA THR A 135 5.04 20.51 4.52
C THR A 135 6.05 21.57 4.15
N HIS A 136 5.58 22.65 3.54
CA HIS A 136 6.39 23.80 3.18
C HIS A 136 5.65 25.10 3.49
N ILE A 137 6.38 26.15 3.86
CA ILE A 137 5.78 27.47 4.17
C ILE A 137 5.10 28.09 2.95
N ASP A 138 5.67 27.84 1.76
CA ASP A 138 5.18 28.27 0.46
C ASP A 138 5.29 27.09 -0.52
N PRO A 139 4.31 26.15 -0.55
CA PRO A 139 4.38 24.91 -1.30
C PRO A 139 4.58 25.10 -2.81
N ASP A 140 4.02 26.17 -3.40
CA ASP A 140 4.10 26.41 -4.84
C ASP A 140 5.52 26.77 -5.30
N ASN A 141 6.34 27.31 -4.39
CA ASN A 141 7.75 27.64 -4.61
C ASN A 141 8.71 26.63 -3.96
N ALA A 142 8.22 25.46 -3.55
CA ALA A 142 9.10 24.42 -3.03
C ALA A 142 10.06 23.90 -4.11
N TRP A 143 11.30 23.62 -3.74
CA TRP A 143 12.34 23.18 -4.67
C TRP A 143 12.07 21.78 -5.26
N SER A 144 11.27 20.98 -4.59
CA SER A 144 10.88 19.65 -5.06
C SER A 144 9.43 19.34 -4.65
N ASP A 145 8.79 18.48 -5.42
CA ASP A 145 7.49 17.89 -5.11
C ASP A 145 6.40 18.91 -4.69
N ALA A 146 6.43 20.13 -5.23
CA ALA A 146 5.55 21.25 -4.87
C ALA A 146 4.06 20.88 -4.83
N ALA A 147 3.58 20.10 -5.80
CA ALA A 147 2.18 19.73 -5.94
C ALA A 147 1.63 18.88 -4.78
N GLN A 148 2.50 18.20 -4.04
CA GLN A 148 2.11 17.29 -2.94
C GLN A 148 2.41 17.86 -1.54
N GLN A 149 2.98 19.06 -1.47
CA GLN A 149 3.26 19.70 -0.19
C GLN A 149 2.09 20.56 0.28
N VAL A 150 1.87 20.61 1.58
CA VAL A 150 0.86 21.46 2.21
C VAL A 150 1.48 22.52 3.10
N THR A 151 0.76 23.60 3.37
CA THR A 151 1.22 24.60 4.34
C THR A 151 1.06 24.07 5.78
N PRO A 152 1.84 24.58 6.78
CA PRO A 152 1.64 24.26 8.18
C PRO A 152 0.21 24.53 8.67
N ALA A 153 -0.43 25.59 8.16
CA ALA A 153 -1.84 25.91 8.49
C ALA A 153 -2.81 24.84 7.96
N THR A 154 -2.62 24.41 6.70
CA THR A 154 -3.40 23.31 6.10
C THR A 154 -3.18 22.01 6.86
N LEU A 155 -1.93 21.68 7.21
CA LEU A 155 -1.61 20.47 7.99
C LEU A 155 -2.32 20.46 9.34
N LYS A 156 -2.30 21.62 10.05
CA LYS A 156 -3.04 21.76 11.31
C LYS A 156 -4.53 21.52 11.15
N GLN A 157 -5.14 22.05 10.09
CA GLN A 157 -6.56 21.82 9.82
C GLN A 157 -6.86 20.37 9.48
N MET A 158 -5.97 19.72 8.73
CA MET A 158 -6.09 18.28 8.42
C MET A 158 -6.10 17.44 9.70
N PHE A 159 -5.20 17.70 10.65
CA PHE A 159 -5.17 16.98 11.93
C PHE A 159 -6.45 17.16 12.76
N ILE A 160 -7.08 18.31 12.69
CA ILE A 160 -8.37 18.54 13.37
C ILE A 160 -9.49 17.69 12.75
N ASN A 161 -9.42 17.47 11.44
CA ASN A 161 -10.44 16.72 10.70
C ASN A 161 -10.23 15.20 10.75
N LEU A 162 -8.99 14.73 10.97
CA LEU A 162 -8.69 13.31 11.04
C LEU A 162 -9.28 12.67 12.30
N ARG A 163 -9.75 11.44 12.14
CA ARG A 163 -10.35 10.65 13.22
C ARG A 163 -9.58 9.35 13.41
N VAL A 164 -9.00 9.17 14.58
CA VAL A 164 -8.45 7.87 15.00
C VAL A 164 -9.63 7.01 15.45
N ARG A 165 -9.82 5.85 14.81
CA ARG A 165 -10.90 4.93 15.14
C ARG A 165 -10.44 3.89 16.16
N LYS A 166 -11.40 3.34 16.90
CA LYS A 166 -11.14 2.19 17.77
C LYS A 166 -10.99 0.94 16.91
N VAL A 167 -10.10 0.05 17.33
CA VAL A 167 -9.90 -1.25 16.66
C VAL A 167 -11.10 -2.18 16.86
N SER A 168 -11.78 -2.06 17.99
CA SER A 168 -12.99 -2.84 18.33
C SER A 168 -13.97 -1.97 19.12
N ASP A 169 -15.22 -2.39 19.14
CA ASP A 169 -16.25 -1.84 20.02
C ASP A 169 -16.80 -2.97 20.90
N ASP A 170 -17.04 -2.66 22.18
CA ASP A 170 -17.58 -3.60 23.15
C ASP A 170 -19.12 -3.63 23.16
N GLU A 171 -19.79 -2.81 22.33
CA GLU A 171 -21.23 -2.75 22.23
C GLU A 171 -21.81 -4.04 21.62
N SER A 172 -22.62 -4.74 22.41
CA SER A 172 -23.18 -6.04 22.05
C SER A 172 -24.04 -5.99 20.78
N GLU A 173 -24.85 -4.95 20.62
CA GLU A 173 -25.72 -4.78 19.45
C GLU A 173 -24.91 -4.54 18.17
N PHE A 174 -23.87 -3.69 18.24
CA PHE A 174 -22.94 -3.47 17.13
C PHE A 174 -22.29 -4.78 16.68
N ASN A 175 -21.74 -5.56 17.63
CA ASN A 175 -21.06 -6.82 17.34
C ASN A 175 -22.02 -7.86 16.73
N GLN A 176 -23.27 -7.95 17.20
CA GLN A 176 -24.29 -8.83 16.61
C GLN A 176 -24.66 -8.43 15.18
N ASN A 177 -24.80 -7.13 14.90
CA ASN A 177 -25.11 -6.63 13.58
C ASN A 177 -23.94 -6.88 12.62
N MET A 178 -22.69 -6.64 13.06
CA MET A 178 -21.50 -6.95 12.28
C MET A 178 -21.38 -8.44 11.95
N ALA A 179 -21.67 -9.32 12.92
CA ALA A 179 -21.66 -10.78 12.70
C ALA A 179 -22.67 -11.20 11.62
N LYS A 180 -23.89 -10.65 11.66
CA LYS A 180 -24.92 -10.94 10.64
C LYS A 180 -24.49 -10.48 9.23
N LEU A 181 -23.89 -9.30 9.11
CA LEU A 181 -23.41 -8.78 7.82
C LEU A 181 -22.23 -9.61 7.29
N ARG A 182 -21.31 -10.02 8.15
CA ARG A 182 -20.20 -10.91 7.77
C ARG A 182 -20.67 -12.24 7.24
N ILE A 183 -21.67 -12.87 7.87
CA ILE A 183 -22.28 -14.11 7.37
C ILE A 183 -22.83 -13.92 5.95
N GLN A 184 -23.49 -12.78 5.66
CA GLN A 184 -24.00 -12.51 4.31
C GLN A 184 -22.85 -12.36 3.29
N ILE A 185 -21.73 -11.70 3.69
CA ILE A 185 -20.52 -11.60 2.84
C ILE A 185 -19.96 -13.00 2.56
N ASP A 186 -19.80 -13.83 3.58
CA ASP A 186 -19.28 -15.21 3.45
C ASP A 186 -20.15 -16.04 2.49
N GLU A 187 -21.49 -15.88 2.53
CA GLU A 187 -22.39 -16.53 1.58
C GLU A 187 -22.21 -16.04 0.13
N PHE A 188 -22.00 -14.74 -0.07
CA PHE A 188 -21.71 -14.18 -1.40
C PHE A 188 -20.36 -14.64 -1.91
N ASP A 189 -19.32 -14.63 -1.09
CA ASP A 189 -17.99 -15.11 -1.42
C ASP A 189 -18.01 -16.58 -1.84
N GLY A 190 -18.77 -17.42 -1.13
CA GLY A 190 -18.98 -18.82 -1.50
C GLY A 190 -19.60 -18.98 -2.90
N LYS A 191 -20.62 -18.18 -3.22
CA LYS A 191 -21.26 -18.17 -4.56
C LYS A 191 -20.29 -17.68 -5.65
N ILE A 192 -19.50 -16.64 -5.37
CA ILE A 192 -18.49 -16.12 -6.31
C ILE A 192 -17.47 -17.21 -6.62
N LEU A 193 -16.94 -17.91 -5.61
CA LEU A 193 -15.98 -18.99 -5.79
C LEU A 193 -16.56 -20.16 -6.60
N GLU A 194 -17.81 -20.54 -6.34
CA GLU A 194 -18.50 -21.58 -7.13
C GLU A 194 -18.64 -21.17 -8.60
N ILE A 195 -19.11 -19.94 -8.87
CA ILE A 195 -19.28 -19.42 -10.23
C ILE A 195 -17.93 -19.33 -10.95
N LEU A 196 -16.88 -18.84 -10.29
CA LEU A 196 -15.52 -18.80 -10.83
C LEU A 196 -15.01 -20.20 -11.15
N GLY A 197 -15.20 -21.17 -10.25
CA GLY A 197 -14.85 -22.57 -10.47
C GLY A 197 -15.54 -23.18 -11.71
N ASN A 198 -16.82 -22.92 -11.87
CA ASN A 198 -17.60 -23.38 -13.04
C ASN A 198 -17.13 -22.69 -14.33
N ARG A 199 -16.85 -21.38 -14.29
CA ARG A 199 -16.28 -20.64 -15.42
C ARG A 199 -14.91 -21.22 -15.84
N MET A 200 -14.04 -21.56 -14.89
CA MET A 200 -12.73 -22.14 -15.18
C MET A 200 -12.84 -23.53 -15.82
N LYS A 201 -13.80 -24.37 -15.42
CA LYS A 201 -14.07 -25.65 -16.09
C LYS A 201 -14.45 -25.46 -17.57
N VAL A 202 -15.29 -24.47 -17.88
CA VAL A 202 -15.68 -24.16 -19.26
C VAL A 202 -14.47 -23.60 -20.05
N ALA A 203 -13.68 -22.69 -19.46
CA ALA A 203 -12.48 -22.17 -20.08
C ALA A 203 -11.47 -23.28 -20.41
N GLY A 204 -11.31 -24.27 -19.51
CA GLY A 204 -10.49 -25.45 -19.73
C GLY A 204 -10.96 -26.26 -20.96
N LYS A 205 -12.27 -26.51 -21.09
CA LYS A 205 -12.84 -27.20 -22.26
C LYS A 205 -12.58 -26.46 -23.57
N ILE A 206 -12.72 -25.13 -23.56
CA ILE A 206 -12.38 -24.28 -24.73
C ILE A 206 -10.89 -24.41 -25.07
N GLY A 207 -10.02 -24.41 -24.08
CA GLY A 207 -8.58 -24.60 -24.28
C GLY A 207 -8.23 -25.93 -24.93
N LEU A 208 -8.86 -27.02 -24.50
CA LEU A 208 -8.69 -28.34 -25.11
C LEU A 208 -9.13 -28.36 -26.58
N LEU A 209 -10.33 -27.85 -26.89
CA LEU A 209 -10.83 -27.76 -28.27
C LEU A 209 -9.91 -26.95 -29.18
N LYS A 210 -9.35 -25.83 -28.68
CA LYS A 210 -8.39 -25.02 -29.43
C LYS A 210 -7.10 -25.80 -29.70
N LYS A 211 -6.61 -26.51 -28.68
CA LYS A 211 -5.40 -27.34 -28.80
C LYS A 211 -5.59 -28.43 -29.84
N GLU A 212 -6.72 -29.15 -29.83
CA GLU A 212 -7.06 -30.20 -30.82
C GLU A 212 -7.09 -29.66 -32.27
N LYS A 213 -7.51 -28.43 -32.46
CA LYS A 213 -7.59 -27.77 -33.75
C LYS A 213 -6.38 -26.92 -34.14
N ASN A 214 -5.32 -26.95 -33.28
CA ASN A 214 -4.12 -26.12 -33.47
C ASN A 214 -4.43 -24.62 -33.57
N VAL A 215 -5.43 -24.12 -32.81
CA VAL A 215 -5.84 -22.72 -32.77
C VAL A 215 -5.17 -22.02 -31.57
N ALA A 216 -4.68 -20.79 -31.79
CA ALA A 216 -4.06 -19.98 -30.76
C ALA A 216 -5.00 -19.78 -29.56
N ILE A 217 -4.45 -19.87 -28.34
CA ILE A 217 -5.20 -19.65 -27.10
C ILE A 217 -5.73 -18.22 -27.04
N LEU A 218 -4.86 -17.23 -27.24
CA LEU A 218 -5.24 -15.83 -27.25
C LEU A 218 -5.85 -15.44 -28.60
N GLN A 219 -7.04 -14.88 -28.54
CA GLN A 219 -7.75 -14.29 -29.67
C GLN A 219 -8.05 -12.83 -29.31
N ASN A 220 -7.24 -11.90 -29.82
CA ASN A 220 -7.27 -10.49 -29.43
C ASN A 220 -8.64 -9.83 -29.60
N GLN A 221 -9.35 -10.14 -30.68
CA GLN A 221 -10.70 -9.60 -30.92
C GLN A 221 -11.64 -10.03 -29.79
N ARG A 222 -11.69 -11.33 -29.50
CA ARG A 222 -12.56 -11.87 -28.43
C ARG A 222 -12.17 -11.35 -27.05
N TRP A 223 -10.87 -11.16 -26.78
CA TRP A 223 -10.39 -10.55 -25.55
C TRP A 223 -10.94 -9.13 -25.37
N ASN A 224 -10.84 -8.29 -26.40
CA ASN A 224 -11.31 -6.91 -26.36
C ASN A 224 -12.84 -6.82 -26.21
N GLU A 225 -13.59 -7.72 -26.87
CA GLU A 225 -15.05 -7.81 -26.71
C GLU A 225 -15.46 -8.14 -25.29
N ILE A 226 -14.80 -9.15 -24.66
CA ILE A 226 -15.08 -9.53 -23.28
C ILE A 226 -14.73 -8.40 -22.32
N LEU A 227 -13.55 -7.79 -22.47
CA LEU A 227 -13.08 -6.72 -21.60
C LEU A 227 -14.04 -5.53 -21.65
N GLY A 228 -14.39 -5.05 -22.86
CA GLY A 228 -15.31 -3.93 -23.03
C GLY A 228 -16.70 -4.21 -22.43
N LYS A 229 -17.24 -5.43 -22.66
CA LYS A 229 -18.52 -5.83 -22.09
C LYS A 229 -18.47 -5.88 -20.56
N MET A 230 -17.43 -6.46 -19.96
CA MET A 230 -17.33 -6.61 -18.51
C MET A 230 -17.13 -5.27 -17.80
N ILE A 231 -16.40 -4.32 -18.41
CA ILE A 231 -16.27 -2.96 -17.87
C ILE A 231 -17.64 -2.28 -17.80
N LEU A 232 -18.40 -2.28 -18.90
CA LEU A 232 -19.73 -1.66 -18.93
C LEU A 232 -20.70 -2.29 -17.92
N GLU A 233 -20.77 -3.63 -17.88
CA GLU A 233 -21.63 -4.34 -16.93
C GLU A 233 -21.19 -4.14 -15.46
N GLY A 234 -19.88 -3.96 -15.20
CA GLY A 234 -19.32 -3.64 -13.89
C GLY A 234 -19.76 -2.24 -13.44
N GLU A 235 -19.58 -1.23 -14.31
CA GLU A 235 -20.01 0.15 -14.03
C GLU A 235 -21.50 0.25 -13.73
N GLU A 236 -22.37 -0.46 -14.51
CA GLU A 236 -23.82 -0.52 -14.25
C GLU A 236 -24.18 -1.10 -12.89
N LYS A 237 -23.32 -1.95 -12.33
CA LYS A 237 -23.49 -2.59 -11.00
C LYS A 237 -22.75 -1.86 -9.88
N GLY A 238 -22.06 -0.77 -10.19
CA GLY A 238 -21.27 -0.01 -9.21
C GLY A 238 -19.95 -0.67 -8.80
N LEU A 239 -19.36 -1.46 -9.71
CA LEU A 239 -18.09 -2.17 -9.55
C LEU A 239 -16.96 -1.46 -10.30
#